data_711d3586e02230b29e75829dbb958dcb
#
_entry.id   711d3586e02230b29e75829dbb958dcb
#
_cell.length_a   1.000
_cell.length_b   1.000
_cell.length_c   1.000
_cell.angle_alpha   90.00
_cell.angle_beta   90.00
_cell.angle_gamma   90.00
#
_symmetry.space_group_name_H-M   'P 1'
#
loop_
_entity.id
_entity.type
_entity.pdbx_description
1 polymer ?
#
loop_
_entity_poly.entity_id
_entity_poly.type
_entity_poly.pdbx_seq_one_letter_code
_entity_poly.pdbx_strand_id
1 'polypeptide(L)'
;MFDELTIHEARPILWLKRLFVFVIVLLLVIGAVSSHRAYFQVRSLELNAPQSLSAGSVVKMSVVGSGRTMLDVDVDLIQGTHSERLLHVHLTGNELAFFNPRTQHGSDSVVLTSETLSKFEPGPARLHAVATGREQWTRLPPPTVREMEVEIQNQ
;
A
#
# COMPACT_ATOMS: atom_id res chain seq x y z
N MET A 1 -57.78 -40.83 -1.36
CA MET A 1 -56.77 -41.54 -0.57
C MET A 1 -55.41 -41.54 -1.31
N PHE A 2 -54.99 -40.39 -1.86
CA PHE A 2 -53.72 -40.29 -2.63
C PHE A 2 -52.96 -38.98 -2.41
N ASP A 3 -53.29 -38.16 -1.41
CA ASP A 3 -52.69 -36.81 -1.27
C ASP A 3 -51.65 -36.63 -0.13
N GLU A 4 -51.35 -37.69 0.63
CA GLU A 4 -50.39 -37.51 1.77
C GLU A 4 -48.94 -37.93 1.47
N LEU A 5 -48.65 -38.51 0.32
CA LEU A 5 -47.30 -39.03 0.02
C LEU A 5 -46.32 -38.01 -0.61
N THR A 6 -46.83 -36.89 -1.09
CA THR A 6 -46.00 -35.91 -1.84
C THR A 6 -45.36 -34.81 -1.00
N ILE A 7 -45.76 -34.62 0.25
CA ILE A 7 -45.29 -33.48 1.07
C ILE A 7 -44.02 -33.79 1.84
N HIS A 8 -43.70 -35.05 2.09
CA HIS A 8 -42.53 -35.40 2.92
C HIS A 8 -41.22 -35.47 2.15
N GLU A 9 -41.19 -35.63 0.84
CA GLU A 9 -39.98 -35.71 0.05
C GLU A 9 -39.39 -34.32 -0.32
N ALA A 10 -40.16 -33.27 -0.29
CA ALA A 10 -39.72 -31.93 -0.70
C ALA A 10 -38.86 -31.17 0.34
N ARG A 11 -38.99 -31.53 1.62
CA ARG A 11 -38.28 -30.83 2.70
C ARG A 11 -36.76 -31.00 2.68
N PRO A 12 -36.17 -32.22 2.51
CA PRO A 12 -34.74 -32.37 2.48
C PRO A 12 -34.09 -31.71 1.27
N ILE A 13 -34.77 -31.68 0.11
CA ILE A 13 -34.28 -31.05 -1.11
C ILE A 13 -34.23 -29.52 -0.97
N LEU A 14 -35.24 -28.94 -0.34
CA LEU A 14 -35.27 -27.48 -0.06
C LEU A 14 -34.18 -27.06 0.93
N TRP A 15 -33.94 -27.88 1.95
CA TRP A 15 -32.84 -27.61 2.92
C TRP A 15 -31.46 -27.74 2.27
N LEU A 16 -31.25 -28.75 1.42
CA LEU A 16 -30.01 -28.95 0.66
C LEU A 16 -29.75 -27.79 -0.29
N LYS A 17 -30.75 -27.27 -0.99
CA LYS A 17 -30.64 -26.06 -1.84
C LYS A 17 -30.25 -24.84 -1.03
N ARG A 18 -30.85 -24.61 0.13
CA ARG A 18 -30.50 -23.49 1.01
C ARG A 18 -29.07 -23.58 1.55
N LEU A 19 -28.63 -24.78 1.95
CA LEU A 19 -27.27 -25.04 2.39
C LEU A 19 -26.28 -24.75 1.25
N PHE A 20 -26.57 -25.21 0.04
CA PHE A 20 -25.72 -24.98 -1.14
C PHE A 20 -25.58 -23.49 -1.46
N VAL A 21 -26.69 -22.75 -1.46
CA VAL A 21 -26.65 -21.28 -1.66
C VAL A 21 -25.85 -20.60 -0.55
N PHE A 22 -26.03 -20.99 0.71
CA PHE A 22 -25.29 -20.45 1.83
C PHE A 22 -23.77 -20.67 1.68
N VAL A 23 -23.35 -21.90 1.28
CA VAL A 23 -21.94 -22.23 1.05
C VAL A 23 -21.36 -21.39 -0.09
N ILE A 24 -22.08 -21.21 -1.19
CA ILE A 24 -21.63 -20.36 -2.31
C ILE A 24 -21.46 -18.92 -1.84
N VAL A 25 -22.45 -18.36 -1.13
CA VAL A 25 -22.36 -16.98 -0.61
C VAL A 25 -21.17 -16.84 0.34
N LEU A 26 -20.97 -17.81 1.23
CA LEU A 26 -19.82 -17.82 2.16
C LEU A 26 -18.48 -17.84 1.42
N LEU A 27 -18.35 -18.67 0.39
CA LEU A 27 -17.14 -18.74 -0.44
C LEU A 27 -16.90 -17.44 -1.21
N LEU A 28 -17.96 -16.80 -1.72
CA LEU A 28 -17.86 -15.50 -2.38
C LEU A 28 -17.40 -14.40 -1.40
N VAL A 29 -17.95 -14.38 -0.18
CA VAL A 29 -17.54 -13.43 0.86
C VAL A 29 -16.09 -13.66 1.26
N ILE A 30 -15.67 -14.90 1.50
CA ILE A 30 -14.27 -15.24 1.82
C ILE A 30 -13.35 -14.85 0.66
N GLY A 31 -13.74 -15.14 -0.57
CA GLY A 31 -12.99 -14.76 -1.76
C GLY A 31 -12.87 -13.24 -1.90
N ALA A 32 -13.95 -12.49 -1.69
CA ALA A 32 -13.95 -11.04 -1.73
C ALA A 32 -13.07 -10.42 -0.63
N VAL A 33 -13.16 -10.91 0.60
CA VAL A 33 -12.32 -10.43 1.72
C VAL A 33 -10.84 -10.75 1.49
N SER A 34 -10.54 -11.96 1.00
CA SER A 34 -9.16 -12.37 0.71
C SER A 34 -8.55 -11.57 -0.44
N SER A 35 -9.31 -11.35 -1.51
CA SER A 35 -8.87 -10.53 -2.63
C SER A 35 -8.69 -9.07 -2.21
N HIS A 36 -9.60 -8.53 -1.40
CA HIS A 36 -9.51 -7.17 -0.88
C HIS A 36 -8.23 -6.95 -0.06
N ARG A 37 -7.88 -7.87 0.84
CA ARG A 37 -6.62 -7.81 1.60
C ARG A 37 -5.38 -7.88 0.71
N ALA A 38 -5.40 -8.69 -0.34
CA ALA A 38 -4.27 -8.79 -1.27
C ALA A 38 -4.05 -7.52 -2.12
N TYR A 39 -5.10 -6.70 -2.31
CA TYR A 39 -5.04 -5.51 -3.16
C TYR A 39 -4.51 -4.25 -2.47
N PHE A 40 -4.46 -4.22 -1.15
CA PHE A 40 -4.10 -3.03 -0.35
C PHE A 40 -2.70 -3.11 0.29
N GLN A 41 -1.83 -3.99 -0.17
CA GLN A 41 -0.48 -4.13 0.39
C GLN A 41 0.58 -3.51 -0.52
N VAL A 42 1.40 -2.63 0.05
CA VAL A 42 2.70 -2.27 -0.52
C VAL A 42 3.56 -3.53 -0.49
N ARG A 43 4.06 -3.96 -1.65
CA ARG A 43 4.90 -5.16 -1.75
C ARG A 43 6.35 -4.87 -1.43
N SER A 44 6.84 -3.73 -1.91
CA SER A 44 8.18 -3.25 -1.57
C SER A 44 8.22 -1.75 -1.60
N LEU A 45 9.02 -1.18 -0.70
CA LEU A 45 9.40 0.22 -0.66
C LEU A 45 10.92 0.25 -0.52
N GLU A 46 11.58 0.78 -1.52
CA GLU A 46 13.04 0.89 -1.57
C GLU A 46 13.43 2.35 -1.56
N LEU A 47 14.41 2.66 -0.73
CA LEU A 47 15.01 3.97 -0.61
C LEU A 47 16.51 3.81 -0.89
N ASN A 48 17.03 4.61 -1.80
CA ASN A 48 18.44 4.59 -2.19
C ASN A 48 18.98 6.01 -2.19
N ALA A 49 19.98 6.23 -1.36
CA ALA A 49 20.70 7.49 -1.25
C ALA A 49 22.16 7.22 -0.90
N PRO A 50 23.08 8.14 -1.18
CA PRO A 50 24.44 8.04 -0.64
C PRO A 50 24.42 8.17 0.89
N GLN A 51 25.34 7.50 1.58
CA GLN A 51 25.45 7.60 3.03
C GLN A 51 25.79 9.02 3.50
N SER A 52 26.41 9.80 2.64
CA SER A 52 26.78 11.20 2.90
C SER A 52 26.02 12.10 1.93
N LEU A 53 25.20 12.97 2.47
CA LEU A 53 24.39 13.92 1.73
C LEU A 53 25.09 15.27 1.59
N SER A 54 25.25 15.71 0.35
CA SER A 54 25.76 17.03 -0.01
C SER A 54 24.90 17.64 -1.11
N ALA A 55 25.12 18.89 -1.44
CA ALA A 55 24.45 19.50 -2.60
C ALA A 55 24.80 18.72 -3.87
N GLY A 56 23.76 18.37 -4.64
CA GLY A 56 23.86 17.49 -5.81
C GLY A 56 23.68 16.00 -5.52
N SER A 57 23.60 15.58 -4.26
CA SER A 57 23.25 14.19 -3.91
C SER A 57 21.84 13.86 -4.39
N VAL A 58 21.66 12.63 -4.92
CA VAL A 58 20.39 12.14 -5.46
C VAL A 58 19.77 11.14 -4.50
N VAL A 59 18.59 11.44 -4.02
CA VAL A 59 17.75 10.51 -3.26
C VAL A 59 16.75 9.88 -4.21
N LYS A 60 16.75 8.56 -4.32
CA LYS A 60 15.86 7.79 -5.19
C LYS A 60 14.91 6.95 -4.34
N MET A 61 13.66 6.92 -4.72
CA MET A 61 12.63 6.08 -4.13
C MET A 61 12.01 5.20 -5.20
N SER A 62 11.73 3.94 -4.84
CA SER A 62 11.01 2.98 -5.67
C SER A 62 9.97 2.28 -4.81
N VAL A 63 8.76 2.20 -5.32
CA VAL A 63 7.65 1.52 -4.64
C VAL A 63 6.96 0.55 -5.61
N VAL A 64 6.65 -0.62 -5.09
CA VAL A 64 5.84 -1.62 -5.80
C VAL A 64 4.60 -1.90 -4.99
N GLY A 65 3.45 -1.64 -5.57
CA GLY A 65 2.16 -1.84 -4.94
C GLY A 65 1.24 -2.75 -5.75
N SER A 66 0.14 -3.17 -5.18
CA SER A 66 -0.89 -3.90 -5.90
C SER A 66 -1.77 -2.96 -6.71
N GLY A 67 -2.18 -3.38 -7.90
CA GLY A 67 -2.75 -2.55 -8.97
C GLY A 67 -4.05 -1.82 -8.72
N ARG A 68 -4.62 -1.90 -7.53
CA ARG A 68 -5.83 -1.16 -7.12
C ARG A 68 -5.57 -0.12 -6.05
N THR A 69 -4.39 -0.13 -5.48
CA THR A 69 -4.07 0.75 -4.37
C THR A 69 -3.74 2.13 -4.90
N MET A 70 -4.44 3.14 -4.44
CA MET A 70 -3.94 4.50 -4.47
C MET A 70 -2.91 4.58 -3.34
N LEU A 71 -1.69 4.91 -3.68
CA LEU A 71 -0.58 5.01 -2.74
C LEU A 71 -0.06 6.44 -2.76
N ASP A 72 0.04 7.01 -1.57
CA ASP A 72 0.84 8.20 -1.33
C ASP A 72 2.15 7.76 -0.70
N VAL A 73 3.27 8.17 -1.27
CA VAL A 73 4.60 7.91 -0.74
C VAL A 73 5.25 9.23 -0.46
N ASP A 74 5.58 9.45 0.81
CA ASP A 74 6.32 10.60 1.29
C ASP A 74 7.74 10.18 1.66
N VAL A 75 8.72 10.99 1.31
CA VAL A 75 10.12 10.84 1.75
C VAL A 75 10.53 12.12 2.45
N ASP A 76 10.82 11.99 3.72
CA ASP A 76 11.23 13.09 4.58
C ASP A 76 12.69 12.92 5.01
N LEU A 77 13.43 14.02 5.07
CA LEU A 77 14.73 14.11 5.74
C LEU A 77 14.50 14.63 7.16
N ILE A 78 14.95 13.87 8.16
CA ILE A 78 14.71 14.15 9.57
C ILE A 78 16.03 14.26 10.31
N GLN A 79 16.19 15.37 11.07
CA GLN A 79 17.31 15.59 11.97
C GLN A 79 16.78 16.14 13.30
N GLY A 80 16.85 15.35 14.36
CA GLY A 80 16.28 15.72 15.66
C GLY A 80 14.76 15.94 15.55
N THR A 81 14.32 17.17 15.81
CA THR A 81 12.92 17.59 15.69
C THR A 81 12.58 18.25 14.36
N HIS A 82 13.58 18.49 13.51
CA HIS A 82 13.41 19.10 12.20
C HIS A 82 13.13 18.05 11.15
N SER A 83 12.13 18.30 10.31
CA SER A 83 11.74 17.43 9.21
C SER A 83 11.39 18.24 7.97
N GLU A 84 11.93 17.86 6.83
CA GLU A 84 11.66 18.48 5.54
C GLU A 84 11.24 17.40 4.54
N ARG A 85 10.13 17.60 3.86
CA ARG A 85 9.66 16.68 2.82
C ARG A 85 10.47 16.87 1.55
N LEU A 86 11.14 15.81 1.12
CA LEU A 86 11.94 15.78 -0.09
C LEU A 86 11.16 15.35 -1.33
N LEU A 87 10.31 14.33 -1.17
CA LEU A 87 9.52 13.74 -2.26
C LEU A 87 8.09 13.45 -1.78
N HIS A 88 7.16 13.67 -2.71
CA HIS A 88 5.78 13.21 -2.57
C HIS A 88 5.32 12.61 -3.89
N VAL A 89 5.03 11.30 -3.87
CA VAL A 89 4.60 10.57 -5.06
C VAL A 89 3.21 10.02 -4.85
N HIS A 90 2.32 10.35 -5.78
CA HIS A 90 0.97 9.84 -5.80
C HIS A 90 0.81 8.80 -6.91
N LEU A 91 0.51 7.55 -6.54
CA LEU A 91 0.21 6.47 -7.48
C LEU A 91 -1.30 6.26 -7.54
N THR A 92 -1.87 6.50 -8.71
CA THR A 92 -3.28 6.24 -8.95
C THR A 92 -3.49 4.79 -9.40
N GLY A 93 -4.25 4.02 -8.61
CA GLY A 93 -4.64 2.67 -8.97
C GLY A 93 -5.62 2.64 -10.14
N ASN A 94 -5.63 1.55 -10.90
CA ASN A 94 -6.65 1.32 -11.91
C ASN A 94 -7.87 0.67 -11.25
N GLU A 95 -8.92 1.45 -11.01
CA GLU A 95 -10.16 1.00 -10.35
C GLU A 95 -10.90 -0.10 -11.11
N LEU A 96 -10.70 -0.20 -12.42
CA LEU A 96 -11.35 -1.19 -13.28
C LEU A 96 -10.68 -2.57 -13.28
N ALA A 97 -9.55 -2.74 -12.62
CA ALA A 97 -8.82 -4.01 -12.57
C ALA A 97 -9.39 -5.02 -11.58
N PHE A 98 -10.73 -5.24 -11.56
CA PHE A 98 -11.38 -6.21 -10.67
C PHE A 98 -10.87 -7.65 -10.86
N PHE A 99 -10.48 -8.00 -12.08
CA PHE A 99 -10.09 -9.37 -12.43
C PHE A 99 -8.59 -9.55 -12.76
N ASN A 100 -7.83 -8.46 -12.87
CA ASN A 100 -6.41 -8.56 -13.19
C ASN A 100 -5.62 -7.54 -12.37
N PRO A 101 -5.14 -7.93 -11.18
CA PRO A 101 -4.34 -7.05 -10.34
C PRO A 101 -3.00 -6.79 -11.02
N ARG A 102 -2.87 -5.62 -11.65
CA ARG A 102 -1.59 -5.19 -12.18
C ARG A 102 -0.73 -4.67 -11.04
N THR A 103 0.49 -5.15 -10.98
CA THR A 103 1.52 -4.57 -10.12
C THR A 103 1.81 -3.16 -10.61
N GLN A 104 1.72 -2.17 -9.72
CA GLN A 104 2.10 -0.80 -10.00
C GLN A 104 3.51 -0.58 -9.53
N HIS A 105 4.28 0.08 -10.37
CA HIS A 105 5.64 0.52 -10.06
C HIS A 105 5.65 2.05 -10.08
N GLY A 106 6.09 2.63 -8.99
CA GLY A 106 6.39 4.06 -8.90
C GLY A 106 7.86 4.23 -8.58
N SER A 107 8.50 5.17 -9.24
CA SER A 107 9.84 5.59 -8.90
C SER A 107 9.96 7.08 -9.12
N ASP A 108 10.65 7.74 -8.21
CA ASP A 108 10.97 9.15 -8.32
C ASP A 108 12.33 9.43 -7.68
N SER A 109 12.90 10.59 -8.01
CA SER A 109 14.18 11.00 -7.47
C SER A 109 14.23 12.50 -7.29
N VAL A 110 14.88 12.94 -6.24
CA VAL A 110 15.15 14.35 -5.97
C VAL A 110 16.66 14.58 -5.88
N VAL A 111 17.09 15.68 -6.44
CA VAL A 111 18.46 16.20 -6.27
C VAL A 111 18.43 17.19 -5.12
N LEU A 112 19.22 16.93 -4.08
CA LEU A 112 19.33 17.82 -2.94
C LEU A 112 20.02 19.12 -3.33
N THR A 113 19.38 20.24 -3.01
CA THR A 113 19.93 21.58 -3.25
C THR A 113 20.63 22.09 -2.01
N SER A 114 21.54 23.06 -2.19
CA SER A 114 22.17 23.76 -1.06
C SER A 114 21.14 24.45 -0.16
N GLU A 115 20.04 24.94 -0.75
CA GLU A 115 18.91 25.56 -0.01
C GLU A 115 18.22 24.56 0.91
N THR A 116 17.94 23.33 0.42
CA THR A 116 17.34 22.27 1.24
C THR A 116 18.26 21.90 2.39
N LEU A 117 19.55 21.70 2.11
CA LEU A 117 20.52 21.29 3.12
C LEU A 117 20.86 22.39 4.12
N SER A 118 20.76 23.68 3.74
CA SER A 118 21.00 24.80 4.66
C SER A 118 20.04 24.89 5.85
N LYS A 119 18.93 24.16 5.78
CA LYS A 119 17.95 24.03 6.87
C LYS A 119 18.38 23.04 7.94
N PHE A 120 19.44 22.29 7.70
CA PHE A 120 19.95 21.24 8.58
C PHE A 120 21.37 21.54 9.04
N GLU A 121 21.72 21.01 10.18
CA GLU A 121 23.08 21.06 10.69
C GLU A 121 23.93 19.91 10.11
N PRO A 122 25.27 20.07 9.98
CA PRO A 122 26.13 18.95 9.64
C PRO A 122 26.04 17.85 10.70
N GLY A 123 25.95 16.60 10.26
CA GLY A 123 25.93 15.48 11.19
C GLY A 123 24.87 14.42 10.85
N PRO A 124 24.57 13.54 11.79
CA PRO A 124 23.69 12.42 11.56
C PRO A 124 22.24 12.89 11.32
N ALA A 125 21.60 12.31 10.32
CA ALA A 125 20.22 12.52 9.94
C ALA A 125 19.62 11.19 9.46
N ARG A 126 18.33 11.18 9.18
CA ARG A 126 17.62 9.99 8.73
C ARG A 126 16.68 10.34 7.59
N LEU A 127 16.74 9.56 6.54
CA LEU A 127 15.72 9.54 5.50
C LEU A 127 14.59 8.60 5.95
N HIS A 128 13.37 9.08 5.92
CA HIS A 128 12.19 8.37 6.35
C HIS A 128 11.17 8.34 5.20
N ALA A 129 10.96 7.17 4.62
CA ALA A 129 9.99 6.95 3.57
C ALA A 129 8.76 6.25 4.11
N VAL A 130 7.58 6.80 3.86
CA VAL A 130 6.30 6.26 4.30
C VAL A 130 5.39 6.06 3.09
N ALA A 131 4.98 4.83 2.85
CA ALA A 131 3.97 4.52 1.86
C ALA A 131 2.63 4.25 2.56
N THR A 132 1.65 5.09 2.27
CA THR A 132 0.32 5.03 2.86
C THR A 132 -0.71 4.72 1.78
N GLY A 133 -1.47 3.65 1.95
CA GLY A 133 -2.60 3.35 1.08
C GLY A 133 -3.74 4.34 1.34
N ARG A 134 -4.30 4.95 0.28
CA ARG A 134 -5.50 5.77 0.41
C ARG A 134 -6.73 4.90 0.63
N GLU A 135 -7.58 5.37 1.52
CA GLU A 135 -8.80 4.71 1.92
C GLU A 135 -9.78 4.55 0.74
N GLN A 136 -10.21 3.31 0.51
CA GLN A 136 -11.49 3.03 -0.12
C GLN A 136 -12.22 2.00 0.73
N TRP A 137 -13.21 2.43 1.51
CA TRP A 137 -14.29 1.65 2.12
C TRP A 137 -14.01 0.82 3.39
N THR A 138 -12.79 0.52 3.78
CA THR A 138 -12.48 -0.21 5.01
C THR A 138 -11.06 0.09 5.50
N ARG A 139 -10.80 -0.18 6.77
CA ARG A 139 -9.52 -0.01 7.49
C ARG A 139 -8.29 0.12 6.61
N LEU A 140 -7.60 1.26 6.73
CA LEU A 140 -6.27 1.48 6.17
C LEU A 140 -5.32 0.35 6.58
N PRO A 141 -4.61 -0.28 5.64
CA PRO A 141 -3.48 -1.12 5.99
C PRO A 141 -2.44 -0.27 6.74
N PRO A 142 -1.68 -0.87 7.66
CA PRO A 142 -0.61 -0.13 8.33
C PRO A 142 0.34 0.44 7.27
N PRO A 143 0.85 1.68 7.47
CA PRO A 143 1.80 2.27 6.54
C PRO A 143 3.06 1.39 6.46
N THR A 144 3.62 1.30 5.27
CA THR A 144 4.93 0.67 5.08
C THR A 144 5.98 1.74 5.25
N VAL A 145 6.88 1.54 6.20
CA VAL A 145 7.93 2.50 6.54
C VAL A 145 9.28 1.94 6.15
N ARG A 146 10.14 2.79 5.59
CA ARG A 146 11.54 2.49 5.33
C ARG A 146 12.40 3.64 5.85
N GLU A 147 13.44 3.31 6.61
CA GLU A 147 14.36 4.28 7.17
C GLU A 147 15.79 3.99 6.69
N MET A 148 16.56 5.04 6.52
CA MET A 148 17.98 4.98 6.15
C MET A 148 18.73 6.07 6.90
N GLU A 149 19.76 5.68 7.65
CA GLU A 149 20.65 6.63 8.30
C GLU A 149 21.61 7.24 7.27
N VAL A 150 21.79 8.53 7.35
CA VAL A 150 22.63 9.33 6.47
C VAL A 150 23.37 10.39 7.26
N GLU A 151 24.43 10.94 6.70
CA GLU A 151 25.21 12.03 7.29
C GLU A 151 25.15 13.26 6.39
N ILE A 152 24.76 14.40 6.94
CA ILE A 152 24.75 15.66 6.21
C ILE A 152 26.14 16.28 6.29
N GLN A 153 26.71 16.54 5.13
CA GLN A 153 28.01 17.23 5.02
C GLN A 153 27.78 18.69 4.60
N ASN A 154 28.37 19.60 5.35
CA ASN A 154 28.52 20.97 4.87
C ASN A 154 29.56 21.02 3.76
N GLN A 155 29.21 21.66 2.66
CA GLN A 155 30.17 22.23 1.71
C GLN A 155 30.48 23.66 2.09
#